data_a1347d9a7b4bade115ff0e6d57eed6d7
#
_entry.id   a1347d9a7b4bade115ff0e6d57eed6d7
#
_cell.length_a   1.000
_cell.length_b   1.000
_cell.length_c   1.000
_cell.angle_alpha   90.00
_cell.angle_beta   90.00
_cell.angle_gamma   90.00
#
_symmetry.space_group_name_H-M   'P 1'
#
loop_
_entity.id
_entity.type
_entity.pdbx_description
1 polymer ?
#
loop_
_entity_poly.entity_id
_entity_poly.type
_entity_poly.pdbx_seq_one_letter_code
_entity_poly.pdbx_strand_id
1 'polypeptide(L)' 'MKKNRELKVYESNGTYGNVIPVIRLQGKWVKDAGFDIGDVIKVEVRKGELVIKKKKLMVTV' A
#
# COMPACT_ATOMS: atom_id res chain seq x y z
N MET A 1 -7.60 -16.84 6.22
CA MET A 1 -7.50 -17.40 4.87
C MET A 1 -6.87 -16.38 3.94
N LYS A 2 -5.85 -16.80 3.24
CA LYS A 2 -5.10 -15.89 2.40
C LYS A 2 -5.66 -15.88 1.00
N LYS A 3 -5.88 -14.71 0.50
CA LYS A 3 -6.27 -14.54 -0.89
C LYS A 3 -5.18 -13.71 -1.57
N ASN A 4 -4.64 -14.29 -2.60
CA ASN A 4 -3.64 -13.60 -3.40
C ASN A 4 -4.33 -12.81 -4.48
N ARG A 5 -3.86 -11.60 -4.69
CA ARG A 5 -4.36 -10.77 -5.77
C ARG A 5 -3.20 -10.34 -6.63
N GLU A 6 -3.44 -10.35 -7.90
CA GLU A 6 -2.45 -9.89 -8.85
C GLU A 6 -2.86 -8.51 -9.33
N LEU A 7 -1.96 -7.58 -9.14
CA LEU A 7 -2.20 -6.21 -9.53
C LEU A 7 -1.11 -5.79 -10.50
N LYS A 8 -1.49 -4.91 -11.39
CA LYS A 8 -0.57 -4.43 -12.38
C LYS A 8 0.02 -3.10 -11.92
N VAL A 9 1.29 -2.91 -12.20
CA VAL A 9 1.92 -1.64 -11.93
C VAL A 9 1.59 -0.71 -13.09
N TYR A 10 1.02 0.44 -12.77
CA TYR A 10 0.63 1.41 -13.77
C TYR A 10 1.62 2.56 -13.79
N GLU A 11 1.49 3.39 -14.78
CA GLU A 11 2.33 4.57 -14.86
C GLU A 11 1.52 5.79 -14.52
N SER A 12 2.20 6.76 -13.95
CA SER A 12 1.59 8.04 -13.61
C SER A 12 2.56 9.13 -13.96
N ASN A 13 2.02 10.30 -14.28
CA ASN A 13 2.86 11.44 -14.57
C ASN A 13 3.42 12.02 -13.29
N GLY A 14 4.73 12.09 -13.23
CA GLY A 14 5.39 12.74 -12.14
C GLY A 14 5.65 14.21 -12.44
N THR A 15 6.47 14.81 -11.62
CA THR A 15 6.86 16.19 -11.80
C THR A 15 7.70 16.31 -13.07
N TYR A 16 7.44 17.36 -13.83
CA TYR A 16 8.19 17.67 -15.06
C TYR A 16 8.03 16.60 -16.13
N GLY A 17 6.88 15.95 -16.17
CA GLY A 17 6.59 14.99 -17.22
C GLY A 17 7.26 13.65 -17.08
N ASN A 18 7.93 13.40 -15.97
CA ASN A 18 8.52 12.08 -15.74
C ASN A 18 7.42 11.07 -15.46
N VAL A 19 7.60 9.87 -16.02
CA VAL A 19 6.66 8.79 -15.80
C VAL A 19 7.16 7.96 -14.63
N ILE A 20 6.30 7.77 -13.66
CA ILE A 20 6.65 7.00 -12.46
C ILE A 20 5.72 5.81 -12.32
N PRO A 21 6.22 4.72 -11.74
CA PRO A 21 5.36 3.55 -11.50
C PRO A 21 4.43 3.80 -10.32
N VAL A 22 3.22 3.27 -10.44
CA VAL A 22 2.21 3.41 -9.40
C VAL A 22 1.60 2.05 -9.12
N ILE A 23 1.51 1.73 -7.85
CA ILE A 23 0.79 0.56 -7.38
C ILE A 23 -0.42 1.07 -6.59
N ARG A 24 -1.60 0.67 -7.02
CA ARG A 24 -2.81 1.12 -6.37
C ARG A 24 -3.48 -0.04 -5.64
N LEU A 25 -3.67 0.14 -4.36
CA LEU A 25 -4.36 -0.84 -3.53
C LEU A 25 -5.70 -0.23 -3.12
N GLN A 26 -6.76 -0.78 -3.64
CA GLN A 26 -8.05 -0.17 -3.46
C GLN A 26 -9.13 -1.23 -3.53
N GLY A 27 -10.10 -1.13 -2.62
CA GLY A 27 -11.21 -2.04 -2.65
C GLY A 27 -11.55 -2.58 -1.28
N LYS A 28 -12.65 -3.31 -1.22
CA LYS A 28 -13.12 -3.88 0.03
C LYS A 28 -12.08 -4.85 0.60
N TRP A 29 -11.33 -5.49 -0.25
CA TRP A 29 -10.34 -6.47 0.20
C TRP A 29 -9.24 -5.83 1.03
N VAL A 30 -9.00 -4.53 0.84
CA VAL A 30 -8.04 -3.81 1.67
C VAL A 30 -8.56 -3.71 3.10
N LYS A 31 -9.84 -3.42 3.23
CA LYS A 31 -10.46 -3.38 4.53
C LYS A 31 -10.49 -4.75 5.16
N ASP A 32 -10.78 -5.78 4.37
CA ASP A 32 -10.83 -7.14 4.88
C ASP A 32 -9.47 -7.59 5.39
N ALA A 33 -8.41 -7.01 4.88
CA ALA A 33 -7.06 -7.31 5.33
C ALA A 33 -6.70 -6.58 6.63
N GLY A 34 -7.61 -5.76 7.15
CA GLY A 34 -7.38 -5.10 8.42
C GLY A 34 -6.97 -3.64 8.33
N PHE A 35 -7.08 -3.04 7.15
CA PHE A 35 -6.69 -1.65 6.96
C PHE A 35 -7.93 -0.79 6.83
N ASP A 36 -8.05 0.19 7.70
CA ASP A 36 -9.20 1.09 7.73
C ASP A 36 -8.79 2.47 7.26
N ILE A 37 -9.80 3.22 6.85
CA ILE A 37 -9.59 4.61 6.46
C ILE A 37 -8.99 5.37 7.63
N GLY A 38 -7.94 6.10 7.35
CA GLY A 38 -7.27 6.88 8.38
C GLY A 38 -6.11 6.17 9.03
N ASP A 39 -5.95 4.89 8.78
CA ASP A 39 -4.82 4.16 9.33
C ASP A 39 -3.51 4.63 8.73
N VAL A 40 -2.50 4.65 9.56
CA VAL A 40 -1.14 4.95 9.09
C VAL A 40 -0.44 3.63 8.86
N ILE A 41 0.16 3.50 7.70
CA ILE A 41 0.84 2.27 7.34
C ILE A 41 2.32 2.53 7.15
N LYS A 42 3.09 1.47 7.31
CA LYS A 42 4.51 1.48 7.08
C LYS A 42 4.81 0.58 5.90
N VAL A 43 5.57 1.09 4.95
CA VAL A 43 5.93 0.32 3.78
C VAL A 43 7.42 0.05 3.82
N GLU A 44 7.76 -1.23 3.85
CA GLU A 44 9.16 -1.64 3.78
C GLU A 44 9.49 -1.91 2.32
N VAL A 45 10.51 -1.24 1.84
CA VAL A 45 10.90 -1.33 0.45
C VAL A 45 12.06 -2.28 0.30
N ARG A 46 11.84 -3.32 -0.49
CA ARG A 46 12.89 -4.28 -0.83
C ARG A 46 12.84 -4.48 -2.33
N LYS A 47 13.95 -4.94 -2.87
CA LYS A 47 13.99 -5.16 -4.30
C LYS A 47 12.96 -6.20 -4.71
N GLY A 48 12.04 -5.79 -5.56
CA GLY A 48 10.97 -6.67 -6.03
C GLY A 48 9.90 -6.97 -5.01
N GLU A 49 9.91 -6.25 -3.88
CA GLU A 49 8.99 -6.57 -2.81
C GLU A 49 8.66 -5.33 -1.99
N LEU A 50 7.40 -5.16 -1.70
CA LEU A 50 6.94 -4.13 -0.78
C LEU A 50 6.15 -4.79 0.32
N VAL A 51 6.53 -4.56 1.56
CA VAL A 51 5.82 -5.11 2.71
C VAL A 51 5.07 -3.98 3.38
N ILE A 52 3.76 -4.10 3.43
CA ILE A 52 2.90 -3.07 4.00
C ILE A 52 2.37 -3.57 5.33
N LYS A 53 2.62 -2.78 6.35
CA LYS A 53 2.17 -3.11 7.69
C LYS A 53 1.44 -1.93 8.28
N LYS A 54 0.46 -2.22 9.10
CA LYS A 54 -0.27 -1.19 9.81
C LYS A 54 0.61 -0.68 10.93
N LYS A 55 0.82 0.61 10.95
CA LYS A 55 1.61 1.22 11.99
C LYS A 55 0.78 1.31 13.25
N LYS A 56 1.31 0.73 14.30
CA LYS A 56 0.64 0.78 15.56
C LYS A 56 0.92 2.12 16.21
N LEU A 57 -0.12 2.89 16.37
CA LEU A 57 0.02 4.13 17.11
C LEU A 57 -0.02 3.78 18.57
N MET A 58 1.12 3.84 19.18
CA MET A 58 1.16 3.64 20.61
C MET A 58 0.65 4.89 21.27
N VAL A 59 -0.55 4.78 21.75
CA VAL A 59 -1.05 5.83 22.60
C VAL A 59 -0.53 5.56 23.98
N THR A 60 0.49 6.26 24.31
CA THR A 60 0.97 6.17 25.66
C THR A 60 0.14 7.07 26.50
N VAL A 61 -0.40 6.53 27.46
CA VAL A 61 -1.19 7.31 28.39
C VAL A 61 -0.33 7.75 29.55
#